data_ccffc5baa78090a55ca9b300a9447b2d
#
_entry.id   ccffc5baa78090a55ca9b300a9447b2d
#
_cell.length_a   1.000
_cell.length_b   1.000
_cell.length_c   1.000
_cell.angle_alpha   90.00
_cell.angle_beta   90.00
_cell.angle_gamma   90.00
#
_symmetry.space_group_name_H-M   'P 1'
#
loop_
_entity.id
_entity.type
_entity.pdbx_description
1 polymer ?
#
loop_
_entity_poly.entity_id
_entity_poly.type
_entity_poly.pdbx_seq_one_letter_code
_entity_poly.pdbx_strand_id
1 'polypeptide(L)'
;DPNNAPFISYHDFNILKSSLYAIKNNIEKVHLINRNIDGSVIEEIFTDKGSGTVLTEYSLQNIRTATIKDIKQITNIIEPLEKEGILINRVNNDISKDINSFYVIEHGHNIIGTVALYQYDKMIEVACFAIHENYQNLGYGKKLLKFCEQTAINKNIKSLFTLTTQSEHWFIENNFSLTDRKFIPDERKKTYTVERNSKYFIKRL
;
A
#
# COMPACT_ATOMS: atom_id res chain seq x y z
N ASP A 1 7.78 23.70 11.45
CA ASP A 1 8.16 24.65 12.51
C ASP A 1 9.47 24.20 13.12
N PRO A 2 10.61 24.93 12.98
CA PRO A 2 11.91 24.51 13.50
C PRO A 2 11.94 24.39 15.03
N ASN A 3 10.91 24.86 15.72
CA ASN A 3 10.79 24.78 17.19
C ASN A 3 10.12 23.50 17.70
N ASN A 4 9.71 22.57 16.83
CA ASN A 4 9.02 21.33 17.20
C ASN A 4 9.77 20.07 16.77
N ALA A 5 11.08 20.15 16.50
CA ALA A 5 11.89 18.96 16.31
C ALA A 5 12.02 18.23 17.66
N PRO A 6 11.68 16.93 17.75
CA PRO A 6 11.87 16.19 18.98
C PRO A 6 13.35 16.25 19.37
N PHE A 7 13.65 16.65 20.60
CA PHE A 7 15.00 16.64 21.14
C PHE A 7 15.50 15.20 21.17
N ILE A 8 16.40 14.87 20.24
CA ILE A 8 17.12 13.58 20.26
C ILE A 8 18.19 13.69 21.35
N SER A 9 18.22 12.76 22.30
CA SER A 9 19.26 12.74 23.33
C SER A 9 20.63 12.55 22.70
N TYR A 10 21.70 13.04 23.37
CA TYR A 10 23.08 12.81 22.92
C TYR A 10 23.40 11.31 22.76
N HIS A 11 22.82 10.47 23.61
CA HIS A 11 22.94 9.03 23.55
C HIS A 11 22.30 8.47 22.26
N ASP A 12 21.07 8.83 21.97
CA ASP A 12 20.34 8.38 20.76
C ASP A 12 21.02 8.89 19.50
N PHE A 13 21.54 10.13 19.52
CA PHE A 13 22.32 10.68 18.41
C PHE A 13 23.55 9.82 18.10
N ASN A 14 24.32 9.40 19.12
CA ASN A 14 25.49 8.56 18.93
C ASN A 14 25.12 7.16 18.41
N ILE A 15 24.01 6.58 18.89
CA ILE A 15 23.51 5.30 18.38
C ILE A 15 23.16 5.43 16.89
N LEU A 16 22.38 6.45 16.51
CA LEU A 16 22.02 6.69 15.11
C LEU A 16 23.25 6.95 14.23
N LYS A 17 24.23 7.73 14.71
CA LYS A 17 25.47 7.99 13.99
C LYS A 17 26.27 6.71 13.74
N SER A 18 26.40 5.85 14.75
CA SER A 18 27.09 4.57 14.64
C SER A 18 26.36 3.61 13.69
N SER A 19 25.02 3.59 13.75
CA SER A 19 24.20 2.79 12.86
C SER A 19 24.33 3.23 11.41
N LEU A 20 24.30 4.55 11.15
CA LEU A 20 24.53 5.09 9.80
C LEU A 20 25.93 4.80 9.28
N TYR A 21 26.94 4.83 10.17
CA TYR A 21 28.31 4.45 9.81
C TYR A 21 28.36 2.97 9.38
N ALA A 22 27.71 2.08 10.13
CA ALA A 22 27.64 0.65 9.81
C ALA A 22 26.97 0.42 8.44
N ILE A 23 25.82 1.05 8.18
CA ILE A 23 25.11 0.96 6.90
C ILE A 23 26.01 1.44 5.73
N LYS A 24 26.68 2.58 5.89
CA LYS A 24 27.60 3.11 4.87
C LYS A 24 28.82 2.19 4.61
N ASN A 25 29.13 1.30 5.54
CA ASN A 25 30.20 0.31 5.40
C ASN A 25 29.66 -1.10 5.06
N ASN A 26 28.57 -1.16 4.27
CA ASN A 26 27.98 -2.37 3.71
C ASN A 26 27.33 -3.33 4.73
N ILE A 27 26.94 -2.84 5.90
CA ILE A 27 26.04 -3.60 6.76
C ILE A 27 24.60 -3.39 6.25
N GLU A 28 23.94 -4.45 5.83
CA GLU A 28 22.63 -4.37 5.20
C GLU A 28 21.52 -3.82 6.13
N LYS A 29 21.58 -4.21 7.41
CA LYS A 29 20.56 -3.84 8.40
C LYS A 29 21.20 -3.65 9.77
N VAL A 30 20.73 -2.65 10.50
CA VAL A 30 21.06 -2.43 11.91
C VAL A 30 19.76 -2.41 12.70
N HIS A 31 19.62 -3.29 13.68
CA HIS A 31 18.46 -3.38 14.55
C HIS A 31 18.77 -2.68 15.88
N LEU A 32 17.96 -1.69 16.24
CA LEU A 32 17.99 -1.03 17.53
C LEU A 32 16.92 -1.62 18.42
N ILE A 33 17.33 -2.36 19.43
CA ILE A 33 16.44 -3.13 20.29
C ILE A 33 16.53 -2.59 21.73
N ASN A 34 15.39 -2.49 22.41
CA ASN A 34 15.37 -2.08 23.81
C ASN A 34 15.78 -3.25 24.71
N ARG A 35 16.97 -3.16 25.29
CA ARG A 35 17.53 -4.20 26.18
C ARG A 35 16.73 -4.42 27.46
N ASN A 36 15.86 -3.48 27.85
CA ASN A 36 15.08 -3.56 29.09
C ASN A 36 13.74 -4.31 28.90
N ILE A 37 13.43 -4.72 27.66
CA ILE A 37 12.23 -5.51 27.36
C ILE A 37 12.67 -6.98 27.21
N ASP A 38 12.16 -7.83 28.09
CA ASP A 38 12.42 -9.27 28.03
C ASP A 38 11.85 -9.86 26.74
N GLY A 39 12.62 -10.72 26.09
CA GLY A 39 12.22 -11.34 24.81
C GLY A 39 12.31 -10.45 23.57
N SER A 40 12.68 -9.15 23.70
CA SER A 40 12.70 -8.21 22.57
C SER A 40 13.57 -8.65 21.40
N VAL A 41 14.72 -9.31 21.66
CA VAL A 41 15.60 -9.86 20.61
C VAL A 41 14.89 -10.99 19.85
N ILE A 42 14.18 -11.84 20.55
CA ILE A 42 13.45 -12.97 19.95
C ILE A 42 12.30 -12.43 19.09
N GLU A 43 11.55 -11.47 19.62
CA GLU A 43 10.45 -10.83 18.90
C GLU A 43 10.95 -10.14 17.64
N GLU A 44 12.07 -9.42 17.71
CA GLU A 44 12.67 -8.72 16.55
C GLU A 44 13.11 -9.68 15.46
N ILE A 45 13.68 -10.85 15.81
CA ILE A 45 14.24 -11.79 14.84
C ILE A 45 13.20 -12.75 14.29
N PHE A 46 12.21 -13.15 15.08
CA PHE A 46 11.29 -14.23 14.74
C PHE A 46 9.87 -13.77 14.40
N THR A 47 9.57 -12.47 14.48
CA THR A 47 8.26 -11.95 14.10
C THR A 47 8.38 -10.88 12.99
N ASP A 48 7.37 -10.82 12.12
CA ASP A 48 7.32 -9.81 11.05
C ASP A 48 7.14 -8.37 11.57
N LYS A 49 6.54 -8.23 12.76
CA LYS A 49 6.32 -6.93 13.39
C LYS A 49 7.57 -6.39 14.04
N GLY A 50 8.39 -7.28 14.61
CA GLY A 50 9.53 -6.90 15.44
C GLY A 50 9.15 -6.14 16.70
N SER A 51 10.14 -5.74 17.49
CA SER A 51 9.95 -4.92 18.70
C SER A 51 10.86 -3.69 18.72
N GLY A 52 11.74 -3.54 17.73
CA GLY A 52 12.76 -2.52 17.66
C GLY A 52 12.58 -1.53 16.50
N THR A 53 13.69 -0.87 16.16
CA THR A 53 13.80 0.00 14.99
C THR A 53 14.88 -0.54 14.06
N VAL A 54 14.54 -0.72 12.79
CA VAL A 54 15.50 -1.19 11.78
C VAL A 54 15.98 0.00 10.95
N LEU A 55 17.30 0.14 10.83
CA LEU A 55 17.94 1.04 9.88
C LEU A 55 18.49 0.21 8.72
N THR A 56 18.21 0.66 7.50
CA THR A 56 18.68 -0.01 6.27
C THR A 56 18.85 1.04 5.17
N GLU A 57 19.71 0.78 4.22
CA GLU A 57 19.87 1.61 3.03
C GLU A 57 18.70 1.42 2.05
N TYR A 58 18.11 0.24 2.04
CA TYR A 58 17.01 -0.12 1.14
C TYR A 58 15.67 -0.09 1.86
N SER A 59 14.62 0.25 1.12
CA SER A 59 13.26 0.12 1.66
C SER A 59 12.96 -1.35 1.97
N LEU A 60 12.58 -1.64 3.22
CA LEU A 60 12.13 -2.99 3.62
C LEU A 60 10.86 -3.42 2.88
N GLN A 61 10.17 -2.47 2.27
CA GLN A 61 8.96 -2.71 1.51
C GLN A 61 9.24 -2.49 0.02
N ASN A 62 8.96 -3.50 -0.76
CA ASN A 62 9.02 -3.44 -2.21
C ASN A 62 7.62 -3.46 -2.81
N ILE A 63 7.38 -2.64 -3.84
CA ILE A 63 6.14 -2.69 -4.62
C ILE A 63 6.51 -3.23 -6.00
N ARG A 64 5.90 -4.34 -6.36
CA ARG A 64 6.15 -5.03 -7.63
C ARG A 64 4.87 -5.52 -8.29
N THR A 65 4.93 -5.85 -9.54
CA THR A 65 3.85 -6.56 -10.23
C THR A 65 3.64 -7.93 -9.55
N ALA A 66 2.37 -8.29 -9.38
CA ALA A 66 2.00 -9.58 -8.83
C ALA A 66 2.28 -10.72 -9.80
N THR A 67 2.47 -11.90 -9.27
CA THR A 67 2.64 -13.15 -10.01
C THR A 67 1.59 -14.18 -9.60
N ILE A 68 1.44 -15.25 -10.35
CA ILE A 68 0.50 -16.34 -10.02
C ILE A 68 0.74 -16.89 -8.60
N LYS A 69 1.98 -16.89 -8.13
CA LYS A 69 2.34 -17.34 -6.77
C LYS A 69 1.74 -16.46 -5.66
N ASP A 70 1.43 -15.22 -5.98
CA ASP A 70 0.93 -14.24 -5.02
C ASP A 70 -0.58 -14.32 -4.83
N ILE A 71 -1.30 -15.01 -5.72
CA ILE A 71 -2.77 -15.07 -5.73
C ILE A 71 -3.33 -15.45 -4.37
N LYS A 72 -2.76 -16.47 -3.72
CA LYS A 72 -3.24 -16.91 -2.39
C LYS A 72 -3.14 -15.79 -1.34
N GLN A 73 -2.03 -15.06 -1.31
CA GLN A 73 -1.84 -13.98 -0.34
C GLN A 73 -2.71 -12.76 -0.70
N ILE A 74 -2.85 -12.43 -1.99
CA ILE A 74 -3.78 -11.39 -2.46
C ILE A 74 -5.21 -11.75 -2.04
N THR A 75 -5.66 -12.97 -2.30
CA THR A 75 -6.99 -13.44 -1.92
C THR A 75 -7.23 -13.31 -0.41
N ASN A 76 -6.27 -13.70 0.42
CA ASN A 76 -6.38 -13.55 1.88
C ASN A 76 -6.60 -12.10 2.33
N ILE A 77 -6.07 -11.12 1.58
CA ILE A 77 -6.26 -9.70 1.89
C ILE A 77 -7.61 -9.19 1.41
N ILE A 78 -8.05 -9.58 0.20
CA ILE A 78 -9.24 -8.99 -0.41
C ILE A 78 -10.54 -9.73 -0.06
N GLU A 79 -10.51 -11.04 0.18
CA GLU A 79 -11.70 -11.85 0.45
C GLU A 79 -12.53 -11.36 1.66
N PRO A 80 -11.93 -10.99 2.80
CA PRO A 80 -12.69 -10.40 3.89
C PRO A 80 -13.44 -9.12 3.48
N LEU A 81 -12.78 -8.25 2.71
CA LEU A 81 -13.34 -6.99 2.24
C LEU A 81 -14.44 -7.19 1.17
N GLU A 82 -14.34 -8.28 0.40
CA GLU A 82 -15.39 -8.68 -0.53
C GLU A 82 -16.64 -9.18 0.20
N LYS A 83 -16.46 -9.99 1.25
CA LYS A 83 -17.56 -10.49 2.10
C LYS A 83 -18.31 -9.35 2.82
N GLU A 84 -17.59 -8.30 3.20
CA GLU A 84 -18.14 -7.08 3.78
C GLU A 84 -18.74 -6.11 2.74
N GLY A 85 -18.67 -6.42 1.44
CA GLY A 85 -19.16 -5.57 0.37
C GLY A 85 -18.31 -4.32 0.11
N ILE A 86 -17.12 -4.22 0.71
CA ILE A 86 -16.18 -3.11 0.51
C ILE A 86 -15.55 -3.20 -0.88
N LEU A 87 -15.11 -4.40 -1.27
CA LEU A 87 -14.57 -4.68 -2.60
C LEU A 87 -15.58 -5.44 -3.47
N ILE A 88 -15.40 -5.37 -4.79
CA ILE A 88 -16.16 -6.19 -5.74
C ILE A 88 -15.68 -7.63 -5.61
N ASN A 89 -16.60 -8.58 -5.55
CA ASN A 89 -16.24 -10.00 -5.52
C ASN A 89 -15.47 -10.38 -6.79
N ARG A 90 -14.17 -10.62 -6.63
CA ARG A 90 -13.24 -11.05 -7.69
C ARG A 90 -12.65 -12.43 -7.43
N VAL A 91 -12.82 -12.98 -6.23
CA VAL A 91 -12.40 -14.35 -5.91
C VAL A 91 -13.11 -15.34 -6.85
N ASN A 92 -14.37 -15.03 -7.20
CA ASN A 92 -15.12 -15.79 -8.22
C ASN A 92 -14.75 -15.41 -9.66
N ASN A 93 -14.08 -14.28 -9.89
CA ASN A 93 -13.56 -13.85 -11.18
C ASN A 93 -12.05 -14.01 -11.18
N ASP A 94 -11.62 -15.24 -11.37
CA ASP A 94 -10.25 -15.72 -11.60
C ASP A 94 -9.17 -14.61 -11.71
N ILE A 95 -8.65 -14.16 -10.54
CA ILE A 95 -7.60 -13.14 -10.44
C ILE A 95 -6.42 -13.47 -11.37
N SER A 96 -6.24 -14.76 -11.67
CA SER A 96 -5.15 -15.23 -12.53
C SER A 96 -5.21 -14.64 -13.94
N LYS A 97 -6.39 -14.33 -14.45
CA LYS A 97 -6.57 -13.72 -15.79
C LYS A 97 -6.05 -12.29 -15.86
N ASP A 98 -6.17 -11.56 -14.76
CA ASP A 98 -5.81 -10.15 -14.67
C ASP A 98 -4.56 -9.90 -13.83
N ILE A 99 -3.81 -10.94 -13.46
CA ILE A 99 -2.71 -10.87 -12.51
C ILE A 99 -1.68 -9.80 -12.86
N ASN A 100 -1.44 -9.57 -14.14
CA ASN A 100 -0.52 -8.54 -14.64
C ASN A 100 -0.97 -7.11 -14.35
N SER A 101 -2.24 -6.91 -14.01
CA SER A 101 -2.78 -5.61 -13.57
C SER A 101 -2.63 -5.39 -12.07
N PHE A 102 -2.29 -6.44 -11.32
CA PHE A 102 -2.11 -6.38 -9.89
C PHE A 102 -0.67 -6.02 -9.51
N TYR A 103 -0.58 -5.18 -8.49
CA TYR A 103 0.67 -4.85 -7.81
C TYR A 103 0.52 -5.18 -6.35
N VAL A 104 1.61 -5.60 -5.74
CA VAL A 104 1.66 -5.99 -4.33
C VAL A 104 2.75 -5.19 -3.61
N ILE A 105 2.49 -4.85 -2.37
CA ILE A 105 3.51 -4.33 -1.47
C ILE A 105 3.94 -5.46 -0.54
N GLU A 106 5.23 -5.72 -0.53
CA GLU A 106 5.86 -6.75 0.30
C GLU A 106 6.50 -6.14 1.54
N HIS A 107 6.46 -6.88 2.63
CA HIS A 107 7.28 -6.66 3.81
C HIS A 107 7.92 -8.00 4.19
N GLY A 108 9.24 -8.10 4.02
CA GLY A 108 9.92 -9.40 4.10
C GLY A 108 9.42 -10.34 3.01
N HIS A 109 8.86 -11.48 3.41
CA HIS A 109 8.29 -12.48 2.50
C HIS A 109 6.76 -12.41 2.40
N ASN A 110 6.13 -11.48 3.12
CA ASN A 110 4.68 -11.38 3.19
C ASN A 110 4.16 -10.25 2.31
N ILE A 111 3.07 -10.50 1.61
CA ILE A 111 2.30 -9.47 0.93
C ILE A 111 1.40 -8.81 1.97
N ILE A 112 1.61 -7.51 2.17
CA ILE A 112 0.89 -6.71 3.16
C ILE A 112 -0.15 -5.78 2.53
N GLY A 113 -0.20 -5.70 1.21
CA GLY A 113 -1.19 -4.91 0.50
C GLY A 113 -1.19 -5.19 -0.99
N THR A 114 -2.28 -4.84 -1.64
CA THR A 114 -2.50 -5.05 -3.07
C THR A 114 -3.26 -3.90 -3.70
N VAL A 115 -3.07 -3.72 -5.00
CA VAL A 115 -3.85 -2.83 -5.86
C VAL A 115 -3.88 -3.39 -7.27
N ALA A 116 -5.01 -3.24 -7.96
CA ALA A 116 -5.10 -3.49 -9.40
C ALA A 116 -5.22 -2.15 -10.14
N LEU A 117 -4.47 -1.99 -11.22
CA LEU A 117 -4.47 -0.80 -12.07
C LEU A 117 -5.01 -1.17 -13.46
N TYR A 118 -6.20 -0.68 -13.78
CA TYR A 118 -6.82 -0.86 -15.10
C TYR A 118 -6.79 0.44 -15.88
N GLN A 119 -6.18 0.40 -17.03
CA GLN A 119 -6.08 1.58 -17.90
C GLN A 119 -7.30 1.67 -18.83
N TYR A 120 -7.93 2.85 -18.85
CA TYR A 120 -9.05 3.21 -19.70
C TYR A 120 -8.73 4.54 -20.39
N ASP A 121 -8.39 4.51 -21.68
CA ASP A 121 -7.99 5.69 -22.45
C ASP A 121 -6.98 6.58 -21.68
N LYS A 122 -7.42 7.71 -21.16
CA LYS A 122 -6.58 8.71 -20.45
C LYS A 122 -6.65 8.63 -18.93
N MET A 123 -7.20 7.56 -18.39
CA MET A 123 -7.42 7.37 -16.96
C MET A 123 -6.97 5.98 -16.51
N ILE A 124 -6.59 5.87 -15.24
CA ILE A 124 -6.35 4.56 -14.59
C ILE A 124 -7.33 4.38 -13.45
N GLU A 125 -8.04 3.26 -13.44
CA GLU A 125 -8.81 2.80 -12.28
C GLU A 125 -7.87 2.21 -11.23
N VAL A 126 -7.96 2.72 -10.01
CA VAL A 126 -7.35 2.16 -8.81
C VAL A 126 -8.40 1.24 -8.18
N ALA A 127 -8.26 -0.05 -8.42
CA ALA A 127 -9.18 -1.09 -7.96
C ALA A 127 -8.49 -2.07 -7.01
N CYS A 128 -9.25 -2.85 -6.25
CA CYS A 128 -8.73 -3.83 -5.29
C CYS A 128 -7.65 -3.25 -4.35
N PHE A 129 -7.81 -1.97 -4.01
CA PHE A 129 -6.86 -1.28 -3.14
C PHE A 129 -7.11 -1.71 -1.70
N ALA A 130 -6.18 -2.48 -1.15
CA ALA A 130 -6.32 -3.05 0.17
C ALA A 130 -4.96 -3.17 0.88
N ILE A 131 -4.96 -2.94 2.19
CA ILE A 131 -3.85 -3.20 3.10
C ILE A 131 -4.32 -4.20 4.13
N HIS A 132 -3.53 -5.23 4.38
CA HIS A 132 -3.79 -6.23 5.40
C HIS A 132 -4.01 -5.56 6.76
N GLU A 133 -5.01 -6.00 7.53
CA GLU A 133 -5.47 -5.35 8.77
C GLU A 133 -4.34 -5.02 9.76
N ASN A 134 -3.41 -5.95 9.97
CA ASN A 134 -2.28 -5.80 10.88
C ASN A 134 -1.27 -4.72 10.44
N TYR A 135 -1.36 -4.23 9.20
CA TYR A 135 -0.46 -3.24 8.62
C TYR A 135 -1.16 -1.93 8.25
N GLN A 136 -2.44 -1.79 8.61
CA GLN A 136 -3.18 -0.54 8.43
C GLN A 136 -2.64 0.55 9.38
N ASN A 137 -2.90 1.81 9.04
CA ASN A 137 -2.47 3.00 9.80
C ASN A 137 -0.96 3.19 9.95
N LEU A 138 -0.13 2.37 9.28
CA LEU A 138 1.32 2.45 9.27
C LEU A 138 1.88 3.18 8.03
N GLY A 139 1.03 3.86 7.26
CA GLY A 139 1.44 4.63 6.07
C GLY A 139 1.55 3.82 4.77
N TYR A 140 1.37 2.50 4.80
CA TYR A 140 1.50 1.65 3.60
C TYR A 140 0.47 1.96 2.52
N GLY A 141 -0.75 2.35 2.89
CA GLY A 141 -1.75 2.82 1.93
C GLY A 141 -1.29 4.04 1.16
N LYS A 142 -0.73 5.05 1.84
CA LYS A 142 -0.17 6.25 1.17
C LYS A 142 1.00 5.89 0.25
N LYS A 143 1.86 4.96 0.68
CA LYS A 143 3.00 4.48 -0.13
C LYS A 143 2.51 3.77 -1.40
N LEU A 144 1.50 2.90 -1.29
CA LEU A 144 0.90 2.19 -2.42
C LEU A 144 0.19 3.16 -3.38
N LEU A 145 -0.52 4.16 -2.84
CA LEU A 145 -1.16 5.19 -3.67
C LEU A 145 -0.14 6.04 -4.43
N LYS A 146 0.95 6.45 -3.77
CA LYS A 146 2.04 7.19 -4.44
C LYS A 146 2.66 6.38 -5.59
N PHE A 147 2.78 5.07 -5.43
CA PHE A 147 3.20 4.18 -6.51
C PHE A 147 2.19 4.20 -7.69
N CYS A 148 0.88 4.18 -7.40
CA CYS A 148 -0.15 4.28 -8.45
C CYS A 148 -0.05 5.61 -9.22
N GLU A 149 0.16 6.72 -8.51
CA GLU A 149 0.36 8.05 -9.09
C GLU A 149 1.59 8.07 -10.00
N GLN A 150 2.72 7.58 -9.52
CA GLN A 150 3.96 7.54 -10.30
C GLN A 150 3.81 6.65 -11.53
N THR A 151 3.11 5.52 -11.41
CA THR A 151 2.83 4.61 -12.53
C THR A 151 1.98 5.30 -13.59
N ALA A 152 0.98 6.09 -13.19
CA ALA A 152 0.16 6.86 -14.12
C ALA A 152 0.97 7.96 -14.82
N ILE A 153 1.78 8.72 -14.08
CA ILE A 153 2.65 9.76 -14.63
C ILE A 153 3.63 9.18 -15.64
N ASN A 154 4.27 8.06 -15.33
CA ASN A 154 5.20 7.38 -16.24
C ASN A 154 4.53 6.90 -17.54
N LYS A 155 3.21 6.67 -17.51
CA LYS A 155 2.40 6.34 -18.68
C LYS A 155 1.78 7.57 -19.37
N ASN A 156 2.15 8.80 -18.96
CA ASN A 156 1.55 10.05 -19.42
C ASN A 156 0.03 10.14 -19.17
N ILE A 157 -0.47 9.48 -18.15
CA ILE A 157 -1.87 9.52 -17.74
C ILE A 157 -2.01 10.53 -16.61
N LYS A 158 -2.99 11.45 -16.77
CA LYS A 158 -3.17 12.61 -15.88
C LYS A 158 -4.27 12.43 -14.83
N SER A 159 -4.92 11.28 -14.78
CA SER A 159 -6.01 11.08 -13.85
C SER A 159 -6.09 9.64 -13.36
N LEU A 160 -6.24 9.51 -12.05
CA LEU A 160 -6.64 8.27 -11.39
C LEU A 160 -8.11 8.35 -11.03
N PHE A 161 -8.81 7.22 -11.04
CA PHE A 161 -10.15 7.14 -10.48
C PHE A 161 -10.34 5.86 -9.68
N THR A 162 -11.33 5.86 -8.80
CA THR A 162 -11.74 4.69 -8.03
C THR A 162 -13.25 4.66 -7.84
N LEU A 163 -13.78 3.46 -7.63
CA LEU A 163 -15.16 3.19 -7.29
C LEU A 163 -15.20 2.57 -5.90
N THR A 164 -15.71 3.29 -4.91
CA THR A 164 -15.77 2.82 -3.51
C THR A 164 -17.15 2.96 -2.92
N THR A 165 -17.48 2.10 -1.95
CA THR A 165 -18.70 2.16 -1.16
C THR A 165 -18.47 2.68 0.25
N GLN A 166 -17.29 2.47 0.84
CA GLN A 166 -17.03 2.74 2.26
C GLN A 166 -15.75 3.55 2.52
N SER A 167 -14.75 3.51 1.62
CA SER A 167 -13.44 4.16 1.86
C SER A 167 -13.39 5.62 1.41
N GLU A 168 -14.53 6.34 1.41
CA GLU A 168 -14.64 7.71 0.89
C GLU A 168 -13.70 8.69 1.58
N HIS A 169 -13.72 8.71 2.92
CA HIS A 169 -12.91 9.63 3.72
C HIS A 169 -11.42 9.49 3.40
N TRP A 170 -10.95 8.24 3.32
CA TRP A 170 -9.55 7.99 3.02
C TRP A 170 -9.14 8.53 1.64
N PHE A 171 -9.98 8.34 0.62
CA PHE A 171 -9.70 8.87 -0.71
C PHE A 171 -9.76 10.40 -0.75
N ILE A 172 -10.70 11.02 -0.05
CA ILE A 172 -10.79 12.50 0.06
C ILE A 172 -9.54 13.06 0.73
N GLU A 173 -9.08 12.47 1.84
CA GLU A 173 -7.84 12.86 2.53
C GLU A 173 -6.59 12.72 1.65
N ASN A 174 -6.65 11.87 0.62
CA ASN A 174 -5.59 11.68 -0.35
C ASN A 174 -5.84 12.41 -1.69
N ASN A 175 -6.62 13.52 -1.63
CA ASN A 175 -6.88 14.44 -2.73
C ASN A 175 -7.68 13.84 -3.90
N PHE A 176 -8.53 12.87 -3.64
CA PHE A 176 -9.57 12.47 -4.58
C PHE A 176 -10.82 13.32 -4.34
N SER A 177 -11.50 13.65 -5.41
CA SER A 177 -12.76 14.40 -5.37
C SER A 177 -13.92 13.55 -5.88
N LEU A 178 -15.05 13.60 -5.17
CA LEU A 178 -16.28 12.97 -5.61
C LEU A 178 -16.71 13.60 -6.94
N THR A 179 -17.11 12.79 -7.89
CA THR A 179 -17.58 13.27 -9.19
C THR A 179 -18.75 12.43 -9.71
N ASP A 180 -19.38 12.92 -10.79
CA ASP A 180 -20.54 12.28 -11.38
C ASP A 180 -20.16 11.00 -12.14
N ARG A 181 -21.00 9.98 -12.04
CA ARG A 181 -20.85 8.69 -12.73
C ARG A 181 -20.84 8.83 -14.27
N LYS A 182 -21.35 9.92 -14.83
CA LYS A 182 -21.29 10.18 -16.28
C LYS A 182 -19.85 10.25 -16.80
N PHE A 183 -18.88 10.59 -15.94
CA PHE A 183 -17.46 10.66 -16.28
C PHE A 183 -16.71 9.32 -16.17
N ILE A 184 -17.39 8.25 -15.74
CA ILE A 184 -16.79 6.90 -15.78
C ILE A 184 -16.53 6.55 -17.26
N PRO A 185 -15.34 6.00 -17.60
CA PRO A 185 -15.05 5.55 -18.95
C PRO A 185 -16.10 4.57 -19.47
N ASP A 186 -16.51 4.70 -20.75
CA ASP A 186 -17.61 3.92 -21.31
C ASP A 186 -17.33 2.40 -21.29
N GLU A 187 -16.09 1.98 -21.47
CA GLU A 187 -15.70 0.58 -21.34
C GLU A 187 -15.92 0.07 -19.91
N ARG A 188 -15.64 0.91 -18.90
CA ARG A 188 -15.84 0.57 -17.50
C ARG A 188 -17.32 0.54 -17.11
N LYS A 189 -18.14 1.40 -17.73
CA LYS A 189 -19.61 1.39 -17.53
C LYS A 189 -20.25 0.07 -17.89
N LYS A 190 -19.74 -0.63 -18.92
CA LYS A 190 -20.27 -1.94 -19.34
C LYS A 190 -20.17 -3.02 -18.26
N THR A 191 -19.19 -2.90 -17.38
CA THR A 191 -18.94 -3.83 -16.26
C THR A 191 -19.35 -3.26 -14.90
N TYR A 192 -19.96 -2.06 -14.88
CA TYR A 192 -20.39 -1.40 -13.66
C TYR A 192 -21.72 -1.99 -13.17
N THR A 193 -21.75 -2.45 -11.93
CA THR A 193 -22.96 -2.97 -11.28
C THR A 193 -23.64 -1.83 -10.51
N VAL A 194 -24.79 -1.37 -11.01
CA VAL A 194 -25.55 -0.25 -10.43
C VAL A 194 -26.03 -0.55 -9.00
N GLU A 195 -26.39 -1.79 -8.74
CA GLU A 195 -26.91 -2.26 -7.45
C GLU A 195 -25.98 -2.00 -6.26
N ARG A 196 -24.67 -1.93 -6.53
CA ARG A 196 -23.66 -1.72 -5.50
C ARG A 196 -23.62 -0.29 -4.95
N ASN A 197 -24.20 0.68 -5.62
CA ASN A 197 -24.22 2.10 -5.25
C ASN A 197 -22.82 2.70 -4.94
N SER A 198 -21.78 2.24 -5.63
CA SER A 198 -20.42 2.78 -5.48
C SER A 198 -20.38 4.25 -5.88
N LYS A 199 -19.66 5.05 -5.11
CA LYS A 199 -19.35 6.44 -5.46
C LYS A 199 -18.09 6.50 -6.32
N TYR A 200 -18.07 7.45 -7.24
CA TYR A 200 -16.99 7.65 -8.19
C TYR A 200 -16.11 8.81 -7.73
N PHE A 201 -14.85 8.53 -7.53
CA PHE A 201 -13.85 9.51 -7.11
C PHE A 201 -12.76 9.62 -8.16
N ILE A 202 -12.29 10.85 -8.41
CA ILE A 202 -11.22 11.16 -9.36
C ILE A 202 -10.12 11.96 -8.67
N LYS A 203 -8.87 11.68 -9.05
CA LYS A 203 -7.70 12.49 -8.70
C LYS A 203 -7.00 12.89 -9.99
N ARG A 204 -6.74 14.19 -10.15
CA ARG A 204 -5.88 14.73 -11.21
C ARG A 204 -4.44 14.77 -10.71
N LEU A 205 -3.51 14.36 -11.55
CA LEU A 205 -2.07 14.28 -11.26
C LEU A 205 -1.33 15.48 -11.82
#